data_0fca4af3fe7e4782b2759efaa38f7d4a
#
_entry.id   0fca4af3fe7e4782b2759efaa38f7d4a
#
_cell.length_a   1.000
_cell.length_b   1.000
_cell.length_c   1.000
_cell.angle_alpha   90.00
_cell.angle_beta   90.00
_cell.angle_gamma   90.00
#
_symmetry.space_group_name_H-M   'P 1'
#
loop_
_entity.id
_entity.type
_entity.pdbx_description
1 polymer ?
#
loop_
_entity_poly.entity_id
_entity_poly.type
_entity_poly.pdbx_seq_one_letter_code
_entity_poly.pdbx_strand_id
1 'polypeptide(L)'
;QNCHYKILVNDLLSTAYTDPFPAYSVRNNLNYKINKSGEQKLSIIVTPFQGEKLTRNADVTIRLMRYADMTDKENEYGGATTLLEWEMPQIDENANLPIFRFDTVFKAEVPYEINTINYATDLTKMDKDVLLKEVVNQFETLHNYIKNDYDKFNSLAKEKIKSSSIPTYQTDQAIMEVLLDNKKEFEDPENKKLLQPLESYKMVLYGYGHIATLERLKDNGRVIWCKDSDGDEVLSLPLFIYKDKRDNQWHIW
;
A
#
# COMPACT_ATOMS: atom_id res chain seq x y z
N GLN A 1 11.05 -16.51 1.54
CA GLN A 1 10.79 -17.35 2.72
C GLN A 1 11.65 -16.87 3.89
N ASN A 2 11.22 -17.13 5.12
CA ASN A 2 11.97 -16.80 6.35
C ASN A 2 12.39 -15.32 6.49
N CYS A 3 11.65 -14.41 5.90
CA CYS A 3 11.84 -12.97 6.01
C CYS A 3 10.53 -12.23 5.77
N HIS A 4 10.47 -11.01 6.27
CA HIS A 4 9.46 -10.05 5.89
C HIS A 4 9.97 -9.22 4.71
N TYR A 5 9.06 -8.71 3.88
CA TYR A 5 9.48 -7.82 2.80
C TYR A 5 8.46 -6.71 2.52
N LYS A 6 8.96 -5.61 1.99
CA LYS A 6 8.18 -4.52 1.38
C LYS A 6 8.64 -4.31 -0.06
N ILE A 7 7.70 -4.15 -0.96
CA ILE A 7 7.95 -3.78 -2.37
C ILE A 7 7.35 -2.40 -2.60
N LEU A 8 8.20 -1.48 -3.06
CA LEU A 8 7.77 -0.13 -3.41
C LEU A 8 8.00 0.12 -4.91
N VAL A 9 7.05 0.79 -5.53
CA VAL A 9 7.20 1.35 -6.88
C VAL A 9 7.06 2.86 -6.76
N ASN A 10 8.05 3.61 -7.23
CA ASN A 10 8.12 5.07 -7.09
C ASN A 10 7.95 5.54 -5.63
N ASP A 11 8.55 4.80 -4.71
CA ASP A 11 8.43 5.00 -3.27
C ASP A 11 6.98 4.86 -2.72
N LEU A 12 6.07 4.28 -3.49
CA LEU A 12 4.71 3.95 -3.08
C LEU A 12 4.64 2.48 -2.69
N LEU A 13 4.12 2.19 -1.50
CA LEU A 13 3.96 0.82 -1.03
C LEU A 13 3.02 0.03 -1.95
N SER A 14 3.56 -0.97 -2.62
CA SER A 14 2.79 -1.92 -3.44
C SER A 14 2.39 -3.14 -2.64
N THR A 15 3.34 -3.72 -1.93
CA THR A 15 3.13 -4.95 -1.16
C THR A 15 3.97 -4.89 0.11
N ALA A 16 3.38 -5.31 1.22
CA ALA A 16 4.10 -5.66 2.43
C ALA A 16 3.71 -7.09 2.84
N TYR A 17 4.69 -7.87 3.22
CA TYR A 17 4.49 -9.18 3.79
C TYR A 17 5.13 -9.22 5.17
N THR A 18 4.31 -9.35 6.20
CA THR A 18 4.72 -9.33 7.61
C THR A 18 4.14 -10.49 8.40
N ASP A 19 3.49 -11.46 7.72
CA ASP A 19 2.88 -12.60 8.37
C ASP A 19 3.91 -13.60 8.87
N PRO A 20 3.59 -14.35 9.94
CA PRO A 20 4.48 -15.38 10.49
C PRO A 20 4.57 -16.65 9.63
N PHE A 21 3.75 -16.77 8.59
CA PHE A 21 3.72 -17.94 7.73
C PHE A 21 4.43 -17.69 6.41
N PRO A 22 5.12 -18.68 5.80
CA PRO A 22 5.77 -18.48 4.52
C PRO A 22 4.75 -18.23 3.41
N ALA A 23 4.90 -17.13 2.66
CA ALA A 23 4.17 -16.91 1.42
C ALA A 23 4.86 -17.67 0.28
N TYR A 24 4.12 -18.55 -0.39
CA TYR A 24 4.68 -19.33 -1.51
C TYR A 24 4.70 -18.55 -2.81
N SER A 25 3.66 -17.79 -3.08
CA SER A 25 3.59 -16.90 -4.26
C SER A 25 2.47 -15.89 -4.07
N VAL A 26 2.75 -14.62 -4.32
CA VAL A 26 1.78 -13.54 -4.29
C VAL A 26 1.89 -12.75 -5.58
N ARG A 27 0.75 -12.52 -6.27
CA ARG A 27 0.68 -11.68 -7.46
C ARG A 27 0.01 -10.36 -7.11
N ASN A 28 0.67 -9.25 -7.42
CA ASN A 28 0.16 -7.90 -7.17
C ASN A 28 0.18 -7.06 -8.45
N ASN A 29 -0.88 -6.28 -8.66
CA ASN A 29 -0.96 -5.32 -9.74
C ASN A 29 -0.17 -4.05 -9.34
N LEU A 30 0.84 -3.70 -10.15
CA LEU A 30 1.68 -2.52 -9.93
C LEU A 30 1.15 -1.25 -10.61
N ASN A 31 0.17 -1.36 -11.49
CA ASN A 31 -0.35 -0.22 -12.25
C ASN A 31 -0.81 0.93 -11.35
N TYR A 32 -1.36 0.62 -10.16
CA TYR A 32 -1.74 1.63 -9.15
C TYR A 32 -0.59 2.55 -8.69
N LYS A 33 0.66 2.16 -8.94
CA LYS A 33 1.87 2.89 -8.51
C LYS A 33 2.62 3.51 -9.68
N ILE A 34 2.10 3.33 -10.90
CA ILE A 34 2.65 3.88 -12.13
C ILE A 34 1.77 5.06 -12.56
N ASN A 35 2.31 6.27 -12.44
CA ASN A 35 1.54 7.48 -12.73
C ASN A 35 1.60 7.88 -14.22
N LYS A 36 2.65 7.47 -14.94
CA LYS A 36 2.86 7.77 -16.36
C LYS A 36 3.88 6.83 -16.97
N SER A 37 3.95 6.84 -18.30
CA SER A 37 5.00 6.15 -19.05
C SER A 37 6.40 6.66 -18.69
N GLY A 38 7.39 5.78 -18.84
CA GLY A 38 8.80 6.08 -18.61
C GLY A 38 9.45 5.17 -17.58
N GLU A 39 10.56 5.63 -17.03
CA GLU A 39 11.30 4.92 -16.00
C GLU A 39 10.55 4.95 -14.67
N GLN A 40 10.45 3.77 -14.06
CA GLN A 40 9.85 3.55 -12.76
C GLN A 40 10.89 2.97 -11.81
N LYS A 41 10.97 3.47 -10.59
CA LYS A 41 11.85 2.92 -9.56
C LYS A 41 11.17 1.77 -8.83
N LEU A 42 11.90 0.68 -8.63
CA LEU A 42 11.47 -0.48 -7.85
C LEU A 42 12.43 -0.65 -6.68
N SER A 43 11.90 -0.71 -5.47
CA SER A 43 12.67 -1.00 -4.26
C SER A 43 12.11 -2.24 -3.57
N ILE A 44 13.00 -3.15 -3.19
CA ILE A 44 12.68 -4.34 -2.41
C ILE A 44 13.43 -4.21 -1.09
N ILE A 45 12.69 -4.22 0.02
CA ILE A 45 13.23 -4.08 1.37
C ILE A 45 12.90 -5.36 2.10
N VAL A 46 13.93 -6.06 2.57
CA VAL A 46 13.80 -7.34 3.28
C VAL A 46 14.29 -7.16 4.70
N THR A 47 13.51 -7.64 5.66
CA THR A 47 13.82 -7.60 7.08
C THR A 47 13.68 -8.99 7.70
N PRO A 48 14.30 -9.26 8.85
CA PRO A 48 14.19 -10.54 9.51
C PRO A 48 12.74 -10.91 9.82
N PHE A 49 12.42 -12.18 9.67
CA PHE A 49 11.17 -12.75 10.16
C PHE A 49 11.16 -12.83 11.70
N GLN A 50 12.29 -13.22 12.28
CA GLN A 50 12.51 -13.29 13.72
C GLN A 50 13.92 -12.82 14.06
N GLY A 51 14.09 -12.26 15.26
CA GLY A 51 15.37 -11.74 15.70
C GLY A 51 15.75 -10.40 15.06
N GLU A 52 17.02 -10.06 15.13
CA GLU A 52 17.53 -8.73 14.75
C GLU A 52 18.26 -8.73 13.39
N LYS A 53 18.51 -9.91 12.81
CA LYS A 53 19.28 -10.03 11.56
C LYS A 53 18.72 -11.08 10.60
N LEU A 54 18.94 -10.86 9.32
CA LEU A 54 18.65 -11.81 8.26
C LEU A 54 19.55 -13.04 8.38
N THR A 55 18.97 -14.19 8.11
CA THR A 55 19.67 -15.47 8.08
C THR A 55 19.91 -15.92 6.64
N ARG A 56 20.77 -16.92 6.44
CA ARG A 56 21.02 -17.51 5.12
C ARG A 56 19.78 -18.16 4.49
N ASN A 57 18.74 -18.42 5.30
CA ASN A 57 17.48 -19.00 4.83
C ASN A 57 16.45 -17.93 4.38
N ALA A 58 16.80 -16.65 4.53
CA ALA A 58 15.97 -15.58 3.96
C ALA A 58 16.04 -15.65 2.44
N ASP A 59 14.88 -15.74 1.80
CA ASP A 59 14.76 -15.89 0.36
C ASP A 59 13.56 -15.12 -0.18
N VAL A 60 13.81 -14.31 -1.21
CA VAL A 60 12.80 -13.53 -1.95
C VAL A 60 13.12 -13.59 -3.43
N THR A 61 12.20 -14.12 -4.22
CA THR A 61 12.25 -14.07 -5.68
C THR A 61 11.18 -13.12 -6.20
N ILE A 62 11.53 -12.21 -7.07
CA ILE A 62 10.62 -11.25 -7.70
C ILE A 62 10.65 -11.47 -9.21
N ARG A 63 9.46 -11.57 -9.79
CA ARG A 63 9.27 -11.54 -11.23
C ARG A 63 8.31 -10.41 -11.57
N LEU A 64 8.80 -9.42 -12.31
CA LEU A 64 8.00 -8.35 -12.86
C LEU A 64 7.56 -8.72 -14.26
N MET A 65 6.26 -8.77 -14.48
CA MET A 65 5.68 -9.20 -15.75
C MET A 65 4.77 -8.11 -16.33
N ARG A 66 4.83 -7.92 -17.65
CA ARG A 66 3.87 -7.13 -18.40
C ARG A 66 2.92 -8.08 -19.14
N TYR A 67 1.64 -7.83 -19.01
CA TYR A 67 0.59 -8.50 -19.75
C TYR A 67 0.13 -7.61 -20.89
N ALA A 68 -0.10 -8.19 -22.07
CA ALA A 68 -0.45 -7.44 -23.26
C ALA A 68 -1.91 -6.98 -23.26
N ASP A 69 -2.81 -7.81 -22.75
CA ASP A 69 -4.25 -7.52 -22.70
C ASP A 69 -4.89 -8.10 -21.43
N MET A 70 -5.23 -7.24 -20.47
CA MET A 70 -5.86 -7.65 -19.22
C MET A 70 -7.32 -8.08 -19.37
N THR A 71 -7.92 -7.94 -20.55
CA THR A 71 -9.28 -8.40 -20.84
C THR A 71 -9.31 -9.83 -21.39
N ASP A 72 -8.21 -10.29 -21.98
CA ASP A 72 -8.07 -11.62 -22.58
C ASP A 72 -7.67 -12.68 -21.54
N LYS A 73 -8.61 -13.05 -20.69
CA LYS A 73 -8.39 -14.07 -19.65
C LYS A 73 -8.15 -15.47 -20.19
N GLU A 74 -8.71 -15.77 -21.37
CA GLU A 74 -8.64 -17.10 -21.98
C GLU A 74 -7.24 -17.40 -22.53
N ASN A 75 -6.51 -16.37 -22.99
CA ASN A 75 -5.15 -16.49 -23.53
C ASN A 75 -4.10 -15.90 -22.55
N GLU A 76 -4.26 -16.16 -21.27
CA GLU A 76 -3.33 -15.68 -20.23
C GLU A 76 -3.04 -14.17 -20.35
N TYR A 77 -4.09 -13.38 -20.54
CA TYR A 77 -4.03 -11.91 -20.67
C TYR A 77 -3.20 -11.44 -21.89
N GLY A 78 -3.34 -12.13 -23.03
CA GLY A 78 -2.65 -11.79 -24.28
C GLY A 78 -1.14 -12.10 -24.24
N GLY A 79 -0.74 -12.98 -23.33
CA GLY A 79 0.64 -13.36 -23.09
C GLY A 79 1.39 -12.42 -22.16
N ALA A 80 2.41 -12.96 -21.52
CA ALA A 80 3.21 -12.26 -20.53
C ALA A 80 4.66 -12.08 -21.03
N THR A 81 5.20 -10.89 -20.80
CA THR A 81 6.62 -10.59 -21.01
C THR A 81 7.27 -10.32 -19.66
N THR A 82 8.32 -11.06 -19.32
CA THR A 82 9.12 -10.78 -18.12
C THR A 82 10.00 -9.55 -18.37
N LEU A 83 9.80 -8.51 -17.56
CA LEU A 83 10.58 -7.26 -17.61
C LEU A 83 11.80 -7.33 -16.67
N LEU A 84 11.64 -8.02 -15.54
CA LEU A 84 12.69 -8.21 -14.55
C LEU A 84 12.47 -9.55 -13.84
N GLU A 85 13.55 -10.27 -13.64
CA GLU A 85 13.61 -11.39 -12.72
C GLU A 85 14.79 -11.15 -11.78
N TRP A 86 14.53 -11.24 -10.50
CA TRP A 86 15.53 -11.00 -9.47
C TRP A 86 15.35 -11.98 -8.33
N GLU A 87 16.46 -12.54 -7.90
CA GLU A 87 16.55 -13.44 -6.77
C GLU A 87 17.48 -12.82 -5.72
N MET A 88 17.05 -12.86 -4.47
CA MET A 88 17.85 -12.36 -3.37
C MET A 88 19.13 -13.14 -3.24
N PRO A 89 20.31 -12.49 -3.18
CA PRO A 89 21.56 -13.20 -2.94
C PRO A 89 21.56 -13.84 -1.57
N GLN A 90 22.20 -15.00 -1.47
CA GLN A 90 22.33 -15.68 -0.19
C GLN A 90 23.05 -14.79 0.83
N ILE A 91 22.44 -14.66 2.01
CA ILE A 91 22.98 -13.85 3.10
C ILE A 91 24.10 -14.62 3.83
N ASP A 92 25.24 -13.96 3.97
CA ASP A 92 26.30 -14.42 4.87
C ASP A 92 25.85 -14.20 6.33
N GLU A 93 25.79 -15.26 7.11
CA GLU A 93 25.37 -15.21 8.51
C GLU A 93 26.26 -14.31 9.39
N ASN A 94 27.51 -14.08 8.98
CA ASN A 94 28.45 -13.21 9.67
C ASN A 94 28.26 -11.73 9.33
N ALA A 95 27.48 -11.41 8.29
CA ALA A 95 27.27 -10.04 7.86
C ALA A 95 26.42 -9.20 8.83
N ASN A 96 25.70 -9.85 9.77
CA ASN A 96 24.85 -9.21 10.77
C ASN A 96 23.87 -8.16 10.17
N LEU A 97 23.24 -8.48 9.04
CA LEU A 97 22.39 -7.55 8.31
C LEU A 97 20.99 -7.48 8.95
N PRO A 98 20.59 -6.34 9.54
CA PRO A 98 19.23 -6.13 10.04
C PRO A 98 18.24 -5.84 8.92
N ILE A 99 18.73 -5.44 7.75
CA ILE A 99 17.93 -5.08 6.59
C ILE A 99 18.74 -5.33 5.32
N PHE A 100 18.08 -5.84 4.29
CA PHE A 100 18.62 -5.90 2.94
C PHE A 100 17.75 -5.06 2.03
N ARG A 101 18.36 -4.26 1.16
CA ARG A 101 17.65 -3.42 0.20
C ARG A 101 18.22 -3.63 -1.20
N PHE A 102 17.31 -3.83 -2.15
CA PHE A 102 17.62 -3.85 -3.57
C PHE A 102 16.81 -2.76 -4.27
N ASP A 103 17.49 -1.90 -5.00
CA ASP A 103 16.89 -0.83 -5.80
C ASP A 103 17.24 -1.03 -7.27
N THR A 104 16.24 -0.92 -8.14
CA THR A 104 16.41 -0.99 -9.59
C THR A 104 15.36 -0.12 -10.28
N VAL A 105 15.43 -0.10 -11.62
CA VAL A 105 14.46 0.61 -12.46
C VAL A 105 13.92 -0.32 -13.53
N PHE A 106 12.68 -0.06 -13.95
CA PHE A 106 12.09 -0.68 -15.13
C PHE A 106 11.36 0.36 -15.96
N LYS A 107 11.14 0.08 -17.23
CA LYS A 107 10.40 0.96 -18.12
C LYS A 107 8.95 0.49 -18.21
N ALA A 108 8.01 1.40 -17.94
CA ALA A 108 6.58 1.19 -18.15
C ALA A 108 6.08 2.02 -19.34
N GLU A 109 5.12 1.43 -20.06
CA GLU A 109 4.35 2.11 -21.10
C GLU A 109 2.88 1.98 -20.73
N VAL A 110 2.24 3.11 -20.45
CA VAL A 110 0.84 3.19 -20.02
C VAL A 110 0.13 4.30 -20.81
N PRO A 111 -1.18 4.12 -21.16
CA PRO A 111 -1.92 5.11 -21.96
C PRO A 111 -2.53 6.23 -21.11
N TYR A 112 -2.00 6.48 -19.92
CA TYR A 112 -2.54 7.48 -19.00
C TYR A 112 -1.41 8.27 -18.31
N GLU A 113 -1.81 9.43 -17.75
CA GLU A 113 -0.98 10.22 -16.86
C GLU A 113 -1.81 10.66 -15.64
N ILE A 114 -1.32 10.32 -14.43
CA ILE A 114 -1.95 10.67 -13.16
C ILE A 114 -1.06 11.69 -12.45
N ASN A 115 -1.56 12.91 -12.35
CA ASN A 115 -0.79 14.05 -11.88
C ASN A 115 -0.98 14.37 -10.39
N THR A 116 -1.71 13.56 -9.63
CA THR A 116 -2.03 13.84 -8.22
C THR A 116 -0.79 14.10 -7.38
N ILE A 117 0.28 13.32 -7.56
CA ILE A 117 1.54 13.48 -6.82
C ILE A 117 2.18 14.86 -7.05
N ASN A 118 1.99 15.48 -8.22
CA ASN A 118 2.55 16.77 -8.55
C ASN A 118 1.92 17.91 -7.74
N TYR A 119 0.69 17.71 -7.26
CA TYR A 119 -0.03 18.65 -6.41
C TYR A 119 0.15 18.39 -4.92
N ALA A 120 0.73 17.26 -4.54
CA ALA A 120 0.96 16.92 -3.15
C ALA A 120 2.11 17.77 -2.54
N THR A 121 1.87 18.25 -1.34
CA THR A 121 2.89 19.01 -0.56
C THR A 121 4.03 18.08 -0.18
N ASP A 122 5.25 18.59 -0.20
CA ASP A 122 6.42 17.93 0.34
C ASP A 122 6.37 18.00 1.88
N LEU A 123 5.88 16.92 2.48
CA LEU A 123 5.67 16.82 3.93
C LEU A 123 6.99 16.76 4.72
N THR A 124 8.11 16.43 4.07
CA THR A 124 9.42 16.38 4.73
C THR A 124 9.91 17.77 5.15
N LYS A 125 9.32 18.83 4.58
CA LYS A 125 9.62 20.22 4.92
C LYS A 125 8.80 20.79 6.08
N MET A 126 7.80 20.03 6.55
CA MET A 126 6.98 20.42 7.68
C MET A 126 7.69 20.05 8.99
N ASP A 127 7.39 20.80 10.04
CA ASP A 127 7.78 20.39 11.38
C ASP A 127 7.16 19.04 11.73
N LYS A 128 7.95 18.13 12.30
CA LYS A 128 7.53 16.73 12.50
C LYS A 128 6.37 16.58 13.48
N ASP A 129 6.35 17.40 14.54
CA ASP A 129 5.32 17.30 15.57
C ASP A 129 4.01 17.90 15.06
N VAL A 130 4.10 18.99 14.28
CA VAL A 130 2.95 19.60 13.61
C VAL A 130 2.37 18.63 12.57
N LEU A 131 3.23 18.04 11.73
CA LEU A 131 2.82 17.08 10.73
C LEU A 131 2.13 15.86 11.36
N LEU A 132 2.76 15.26 12.40
CA LEU A 132 2.17 14.12 13.10
C LEU A 132 0.79 14.46 13.64
N LYS A 133 0.64 15.61 14.29
CA LYS A 133 -0.65 16.08 14.83
C LYS A 133 -1.71 16.23 13.73
N GLU A 134 -1.35 16.85 12.60
CA GLU A 134 -2.27 17.01 11.47
C GLU A 134 -2.69 15.64 10.91
N VAL A 135 -1.73 14.73 10.68
CA VAL A 135 -2.00 13.38 10.16
C VAL A 135 -2.90 12.60 11.11
N VAL A 136 -2.60 12.60 12.41
CA VAL A 136 -3.42 11.91 13.41
C VAL A 136 -4.85 12.45 13.42
N ASN A 137 -5.05 13.77 13.43
CA ASN A 137 -6.38 14.38 13.36
C ASN A 137 -7.17 13.93 12.13
N GLN A 138 -6.51 13.79 10.97
CA GLN A 138 -7.16 13.29 9.75
C GLN A 138 -7.56 11.83 9.91
N PHE A 139 -6.69 10.99 10.44
CA PHE A 139 -6.98 9.58 10.68
C PHE A 139 -8.11 9.39 11.70
N GLU A 140 -8.14 10.16 12.79
CA GLU A 140 -9.25 10.16 13.76
C GLU A 140 -10.57 10.54 13.11
N THR A 141 -10.56 11.57 12.26
CA THR A 141 -11.74 12.02 11.51
C THR A 141 -12.25 10.92 10.58
N LEU A 142 -11.36 10.33 9.78
CA LEU A 142 -11.72 9.27 8.83
C LEU A 142 -12.14 7.98 9.55
N HIS A 143 -11.47 7.60 10.65
CA HIS A 143 -11.86 6.49 11.51
C HIS A 143 -13.27 6.69 12.08
N ASN A 144 -13.57 7.91 12.55
CA ASN A 144 -14.91 8.23 13.04
C ASN A 144 -15.98 8.14 11.94
N TYR A 145 -15.68 8.56 10.70
CA TYR A 145 -16.60 8.38 9.58
C TYR A 145 -16.81 6.90 9.25
N ILE A 146 -15.74 6.10 9.19
CA ILE A 146 -15.85 4.64 8.98
C ILE A 146 -16.75 4.00 10.03
N LYS A 147 -16.62 4.40 11.29
CA LYS A 147 -17.40 3.86 12.40
C LYS A 147 -18.87 4.29 12.41
N ASN A 148 -19.16 5.56 12.10
CA ASN A 148 -20.45 6.19 12.39
C ASN A 148 -21.18 6.74 11.16
N ASP A 149 -20.48 7.01 10.07
CA ASP A 149 -21.02 7.64 8.85
C ASP A 149 -20.21 7.23 7.62
N TYR A 150 -20.35 5.97 7.23
CA TYR A 150 -19.55 5.41 6.12
C TYR A 150 -19.84 6.11 4.78
N ASP A 151 -21.04 6.68 4.60
CA ASP A 151 -21.36 7.46 3.39
C ASP A 151 -20.50 8.73 3.30
N LYS A 152 -20.22 9.36 4.43
CA LYS A 152 -19.30 10.49 4.48
C LYS A 152 -17.87 10.08 4.12
N PHE A 153 -17.40 8.94 4.65
CA PHE A 153 -16.10 8.37 4.26
C PHE A 153 -16.07 8.08 2.75
N ASN A 154 -17.08 7.40 2.20
CA ASN A 154 -17.16 7.11 0.77
C ASN A 154 -17.14 8.37 -0.11
N SER A 155 -17.80 9.44 0.34
CA SER A 155 -17.78 10.71 -0.41
C SER A 155 -16.38 11.30 -0.53
N LEU A 156 -15.53 11.16 0.49
CA LEU A 156 -14.14 11.59 0.49
C LEU A 156 -13.23 10.63 -0.29
N ALA A 157 -13.51 9.33 -0.24
CA ALA A 157 -12.74 8.30 -0.94
C ALA A 157 -13.05 8.22 -2.44
N LYS A 158 -14.18 8.78 -2.89
CA LYS A 158 -14.67 8.64 -4.27
C LYS A 158 -13.66 9.08 -5.34
N GLU A 159 -13.02 10.23 -5.14
CA GLU A 159 -12.02 10.72 -6.10
C GLU A 159 -10.77 9.83 -6.13
N LYS A 160 -10.37 9.31 -4.98
CA LYS A 160 -9.29 8.30 -4.89
C LYS A 160 -9.64 7.04 -5.68
N ILE A 161 -10.83 6.51 -5.49
CA ILE A 161 -11.27 5.29 -6.16
C ILE A 161 -11.32 5.49 -7.67
N LYS A 162 -11.88 6.63 -8.13
CA LYS A 162 -11.87 6.99 -9.55
C LYS A 162 -10.45 7.12 -10.11
N SER A 163 -9.54 7.79 -9.40
CA SER A 163 -8.15 7.90 -9.86
C SER A 163 -7.42 6.56 -9.90
N SER A 164 -7.83 5.61 -9.05
CA SER A 164 -7.30 4.24 -9.04
C SER A 164 -7.86 3.36 -10.16
N SER A 165 -9.06 3.67 -10.68
CA SER A 165 -9.67 2.92 -11.79
C SER A 165 -8.95 3.13 -13.11
N ILE A 166 -8.38 4.32 -13.32
CA ILE A 166 -7.65 4.65 -14.55
C ILE A 166 -6.53 3.64 -14.81
N PRO A 167 -5.59 3.39 -13.89
CA PRO A 167 -4.49 2.44 -14.11
C PRO A 167 -4.92 0.97 -14.14
N THR A 168 -6.13 0.66 -13.71
CA THR A 168 -6.64 -0.72 -13.73
C THR A 168 -7.69 -0.97 -14.80
N TYR A 169 -7.99 0.05 -15.61
CA TYR A 169 -8.99 -0.03 -16.69
C TYR A 169 -10.38 -0.46 -16.19
N GLN A 170 -10.72 -0.07 -14.95
CA GLN A 170 -12.01 -0.38 -14.36
C GLN A 170 -13.10 0.57 -14.84
N THR A 171 -14.32 0.07 -14.90
CA THR A 171 -15.51 0.87 -15.20
C THR A 171 -16.02 1.60 -13.95
N ASP A 172 -16.83 2.64 -14.15
CA ASP A 172 -17.51 3.33 -13.04
C ASP A 172 -18.40 2.37 -12.23
N GLN A 173 -19.00 1.38 -12.88
CA GLN A 173 -19.79 0.35 -12.21
C GLN A 173 -18.91 -0.50 -11.26
N ALA A 174 -17.76 -0.97 -11.71
CA ALA A 174 -16.84 -1.73 -10.87
C ALA A 174 -16.34 -0.91 -9.67
N ILE A 175 -16.13 0.40 -9.84
CA ILE A 175 -15.78 1.30 -8.75
C ILE A 175 -16.91 1.38 -7.72
N MET A 176 -18.14 1.54 -8.20
CA MET A 176 -19.31 1.60 -7.31
C MET A 176 -19.53 0.29 -6.54
N GLU A 177 -19.29 -0.85 -7.17
CA GLU A 177 -19.35 -2.16 -6.52
C GLU A 177 -18.33 -2.26 -5.38
N VAL A 178 -17.07 -1.85 -5.59
CA VAL A 178 -16.04 -1.83 -4.53
C VAL A 178 -16.45 -0.93 -3.36
N LEU A 179 -17.02 0.25 -3.64
CA LEU A 179 -17.50 1.16 -2.58
C LEU A 179 -18.63 0.54 -1.77
N LEU A 180 -19.56 -0.12 -2.45
CA LEU A 180 -20.71 -0.76 -1.79
C LEU A 180 -20.29 -1.97 -0.97
N ASP A 181 -19.37 -2.78 -1.45
CA ASP A 181 -18.89 -3.95 -0.74
C ASP A 181 -18.08 -3.54 0.50
N ASN A 182 -17.16 -2.60 0.38
CA ASN A 182 -16.48 -2.05 1.55
C ASN A 182 -17.46 -1.47 2.58
N LYS A 183 -18.51 -0.77 2.12
CA LYS A 183 -19.55 -0.24 3.01
C LYS A 183 -20.24 -1.36 3.77
N LYS A 184 -20.70 -2.43 3.08
CA LYS A 184 -21.35 -3.57 3.71
C LYS A 184 -20.48 -4.20 4.79
N GLU A 185 -19.20 -4.42 4.49
CA GLU A 185 -18.23 -5.02 5.42
C GLU A 185 -18.05 -4.15 6.68
N PHE A 186 -17.83 -2.84 6.53
CA PHE A 186 -17.59 -1.96 7.68
C PHE A 186 -18.87 -1.55 8.43
N GLU A 187 -20.05 -1.59 7.78
CA GLU A 187 -21.34 -1.33 8.42
C GLU A 187 -21.94 -2.57 9.08
N ASP A 188 -21.42 -3.76 8.80
CA ASP A 188 -21.83 -4.98 9.49
C ASP A 188 -21.70 -4.78 11.01
N PRO A 189 -22.77 -5.05 11.80
CA PRO A 189 -22.74 -4.81 13.24
C PRO A 189 -21.66 -5.58 14.00
N GLU A 190 -21.28 -6.75 13.51
CA GLU A 190 -20.19 -7.54 14.13
C GLU A 190 -18.83 -6.91 13.84
N ASN A 191 -18.55 -6.54 12.59
CA ASN A 191 -17.31 -5.88 12.22
C ASN A 191 -17.15 -4.50 12.89
N LYS A 192 -18.25 -3.75 13.02
CA LYS A 192 -18.25 -2.47 13.78
C LYS A 192 -17.78 -2.60 15.21
N LYS A 193 -18.17 -3.69 15.90
CA LYS A 193 -17.73 -3.97 17.26
C LYS A 193 -16.23 -4.33 17.33
N LEU A 194 -15.71 -4.91 16.25
CA LEU A 194 -14.34 -5.37 16.14
C LEU A 194 -13.38 -4.27 15.68
N LEU A 195 -13.89 -3.12 15.20
CA LEU A 195 -13.05 -1.99 14.75
C LEU A 195 -12.21 -1.45 15.91
N GLN A 196 -10.90 -1.52 15.74
CA GLN A 196 -9.95 -1.14 16.78
C GLN A 196 -9.78 0.38 16.87
N PRO A 197 -9.51 0.92 18.07
CA PRO A 197 -9.16 2.32 18.24
C PRO A 197 -7.81 2.63 17.57
N LEU A 198 -7.58 3.92 17.26
CA LEU A 198 -6.30 4.39 16.76
C LEU A 198 -5.32 4.52 17.91
N GLU A 199 -4.44 3.55 18.08
CA GLU A 199 -3.43 3.53 19.14
C GLU A 199 -2.16 2.80 18.68
N SER A 200 -1.05 3.00 19.40
CA SER A 200 0.21 2.29 19.16
C SER A 200 0.67 2.32 17.70
N TYR A 201 0.71 3.51 17.12
CA TYR A 201 1.07 3.75 15.73
C TYR A 201 2.35 4.58 15.58
N LYS A 202 2.90 4.53 14.37
CA LYS A 202 3.92 5.45 13.87
C LYS A 202 3.45 6.06 12.55
N MET A 203 3.85 7.31 12.31
CA MET A 203 3.67 7.93 10.99
C MET A 203 4.77 7.46 10.04
N VAL A 204 4.37 7.11 8.83
CA VAL A 204 5.27 6.73 7.73
C VAL A 204 4.98 7.60 6.52
N LEU A 205 6.04 8.08 5.87
CA LEU A 205 5.94 8.85 4.63
C LEU A 205 6.33 7.97 3.45
N TYR A 206 5.57 8.10 2.38
CA TYR A 206 5.74 7.44 1.09
C TYR A 206 5.73 8.48 -0.04
N GLY A 207 6.02 8.03 -1.28
CA GLY A 207 5.99 8.91 -2.44
C GLY A 207 6.99 10.05 -2.31
N TYR A 208 8.21 9.73 -1.88
CA TYR A 208 9.29 10.70 -1.62
C TYR A 208 8.88 11.80 -0.64
N GLY A 209 8.10 11.44 0.38
CA GLY A 209 7.66 12.37 1.40
C GLY A 209 6.39 13.17 1.07
N HIS A 210 5.65 12.79 0.05
CA HIS A 210 4.42 13.49 -0.35
C HIS A 210 3.14 12.87 0.21
N ILE A 211 3.22 11.65 0.71
CA ILE A 211 2.07 10.86 1.16
C ILE A 211 2.36 10.38 2.57
N ALA A 212 1.38 10.50 3.46
CA ALA A 212 1.46 10.04 4.83
C ALA A 212 0.49 8.89 5.09
N THR A 213 0.90 7.99 5.97
CA THR A 213 0.04 6.98 6.57
C THR A 213 0.43 6.75 8.03
N LEU A 214 -0.45 6.09 8.77
CA LEU A 214 -0.13 5.52 10.07
C LEU A 214 -0.01 4.00 9.95
N GLU A 215 1.02 3.43 10.55
CA GLU A 215 1.24 1.98 10.64
C GLU A 215 1.29 1.57 12.12
N ARG A 216 0.74 0.41 12.47
CA ARG A 216 0.86 -0.15 13.81
C ARG A 216 2.32 -0.37 14.19
N LEU A 217 2.69 -0.06 15.42
CA LEU A 217 4.06 -0.28 15.91
C LEU A 217 4.42 -1.77 15.99
N LYS A 218 3.46 -2.62 16.30
CA LYS A 218 3.67 -4.05 16.56
C LYS A 218 4.15 -4.81 15.31
N ASP A 219 3.51 -4.53 14.16
CA ASP A 219 3.65 -5.38 12.96
C ASP A 219 3.74 -4.58 11.65
N ASN A 220 3.79 -3.25 11.73
CA ASN A 220 3.70 -2.33 10.58
C ASN A 220 2.41 -2.49 9.75
N GLY A 221 1.37 -3.07 10.34
CA GLY A 221 0.07 -3.25 9.73
C GLY A 221 -0.75 -1.97 9.67
N ARG A 222 -1.93 -2.07 9.05
CA ARG A 222 -2.87 -0.95 8.89
C ARG A 222 -3.51 -0.58 10.21
N VAL A 223 -3.67 0.72 10.49
CA VAL A 223 -4.30 1.19 11.74
C VAL A 223 -5.83 1.19 11.69
N ILE A 224 -6.43 1.16 10.49
CA ILE A 224 -7.87 0.96 10.31
C ILE A 224 -8.10 -0.54 10.12
N TRP A 225 -8.49 -1.24 11.15
CA TRP A 225 -8.62 -2.68 11.13
C TRP A 225 -9.62 -3.19 12.17
N CYS A 226 -10.19 -4.35 11.89
CA CYS A 226 -11.04 -5.12 12.78
C CYS A 226 -10.28 -6.34 13.26
N LYS A 227 -10.44 -6.66 14.55
CA LYS A 227 -9.73 -7.74 15.23
C LYS A 227 -10.76 -8.66 15.89
N ASP A 228 -10.67 -9.97 15.61
CA ASP A 228 -11.50 -10.97 16.24
C ASP A 228 -11.12 -11.26 17.71
N SER A 229 -11.81 -12.25 18.32
CA SER A 229 -11.56 -12.68 19.71
C SER A 229 -10.19 -13.33 19.90
N ASP A 230 -9.63 -13.92 18.86
CA ASP A 230 -8.33 -14.60 18.89
C ASP A 230 -7.16 -13.61 18.67
N GLY A 231 -7.50 -12.38 18.29
CA GLY A 231 -6.55 -11.31 18.07
C GLY A 231 -6.10 -11.16 16.62
N ASP A 232 -6.72 -11.91 15.71
CA ASP A 232 -6.37 -11.90 14.30
C ASP A 232 -7.08 -10.77 13.54
N GLU A 233 -6.41 -10.25 12.51
CA GLU A 233 -6.96 -9.24 11.62
C GLU A 233 -7.96 -9.89 10.66
N VAL A 234 -9.25 -9.56 10.79
CA VAL A 234 -10.31 -10.07 9.92
C VAL A 234 -10.71 -9.11 8.81
N LEU A 235 -10.48 -7.83 9.02
CA LEU A 235 -10.77 -6.77 8.04
C LEU A 235 -9.82 -5.61 8.25
N SER A 236 -9.30 -5.02 7.18
CA SER A 236 -8.51 -3.79 7.27
C SER A 236 -8.63 -2.93 6.02
N LEU A 237 -8.45 -1.63 6.21
CA LEU A 237 -8.50 -0.64 5.14
C LEU A 237 -7.14 0.06 5.00
N PRO A 238 -6.48 -0.01 3.82
CA PRO A 238 -5.30 0.79 3.55
C PRO A 238 -5.72 2.26 3.40
N LEU A 239 -5.20 3.11 4.27
CA LEU A 239 -5.48 4.53 4.26
C LEU A 239 -4.18 5.32 4.11
N PHE A 240 -4.09 6.07 3.02
CA PHE A 240 -3.00 6.97 2.71
C PHE A 240 -3.60 8.35 2.46
N ILE A 241 -2.94 9.40 2.90
CA ILE A 241 -3.40 10.79 2.73
C ILE A 241 -2.28 11.68 2.20
N TYR A 242 -2.64 12.71 1.49
CA TYR A 242 -1.73 13.76 1.03
C TYR A 242 -2.34 15.13 1.27
N LYS A 243 -1.51 16.16 1.40
CA LYS A 243 -1.94 17.55 1.53
C LYS A 243 -1.81 18.22 0.16
N ASP A 244 -2.94 18.65 -0.41
CA ASP A 244 -2.95 19.26 -1.74
C ASP A 244 -2.52 20.74 -1.66
N LYS A 245 -1.58 21.14 -2.51
CA LYS A 245 -1.07 22.53 -2.60
C LYS A 245 -2.10 23.53 -3.09
N ARG A 246 -3.13 23.05 -3.82
CA ARG A 246 -4.11 23.90 -4.49
C ARG A 246 -5.16 24.46 -3.53
N ASP A 247 -5.54 23.66 -2.53
CA ASP A 247 -6.56 24.04 -1.53
C ASP A 247 -6.04 23.98 -0.09
N ASN A 248 -4.81 23.48 0.10
CA ASN A 248 -4.18 23.26 1.40
C ASN A 248 -4.96 22.30 2.32
N GLN A 249 -5.76 21.40 1.74
CA GLN A 249 -6.54 20.41 2.46
C GLN A 249 -5.92 19.02 2.36
N TRP A 250 -6.29 18.16 3.32
CA TRP A 250 -5.93 16.75 3.29
C TRP A 250 -6.94 15.96 2.46
N HIS A 251 -6.43 15.10 1.60
CA HIS A 251 -7.20 14.21 0.73
C HIS A 251 -6.75 12.77 0.89
N ILE A 252 -7.64 11.83 0.59
CA ILE A 252 -7.30 10.40 0.53
C ILE A 252 -6.54 10.14 -0.78
N TRP A 253 -5.41 9.45 -0.63
CA TRP A 253 -4.52 9.09 -1.75
C TRP A 253 -4.94 7.80 -2.43
#